data_3ade6881c3ee945327b0f8e1cda1de64
#
_entry.id   3ade6881c3ee945327b0f8e1cda1de64
#
_cell.length_a   1.000
_cell.length_b   1.000
_cell.length_c   1.000
_cell.angle_alpha   90.00
_cell.angle_beta   90.00
_cell.angle_gamma   90.00
#
_symmetry.space_group_name_H-M   'P 1'
#
loop_
_entity.id
_entity.type
_entity.pdbx_description
1 polymer ?
#
loop_
_entity_poly.entity_id
_entity_poly.type
_entity_poly.pdbx_seq_one_letter_code
_entity_poly.pdbx_strand_id
1 'polypeptide(L)'
;ILATGGPGMVKAAYSSGKPAIGVGAGNTPVVIDETADIKRAVASVLMSKTFDNGVICASEQSVVVVDSVYDAVRERFATHGGYLLQGKELKAVQDVILKNGALNAAIVGQPAYKIAELAGFSVPENTKILIGEVTVVDESEPFAHEKAVPDSGNVPR
;
A
#
# COMPACT_ATOMS: atom_id res chain seq x y z
N ILE A 1 -23.67 -16.70 0.84
CA ILE A 1 -22.82 -15.73 1.56
C ILE A 1 -21.94 -15.05 0.52
N LEU A 2 -21.89 -13.72 0.55
CA LEU A 2 -20.93 -12.93 -0.22
C LEU A 2 -19.98 -12.29 0.80
N ALA A 3 -18.69 -12.60 0.72
CA ALA A 3 -17.68 -12.15 1.68
C ALA A 3 -16.45 -11.58 0.96
N THR A 4 -16.08 -10.35 1.31
CA THR A 4 -14.85 -9.72 0.87
C THR A 4 -14.03 -9.35 2.11
N GLY A 5 -12.81 -9.86 2.21
CA GLY A 5 -11.96 -9.59 3.37
C GLY A 5 -10.72 -10.47 3.41
N GLY A 6 -10.02 -10.45 4.54
CA GLY A 6 -8.82 -11.24 4.73
C GLY A 6 -9.06 -12.76 4.68
N PRO A 7 -7.97 -13.56 4.60
CA PRO A 7 -8.06 -15.02 4.45
C PRO A 7 -8.93 -15.72 5.48
N GLY A 8 -8.93 -15.24 6.74
CA GLY A 8 -9.77 -15.79 7.80
C GLY A 8 -11.26 -15.65 7.54
N MET A 9 -11.70 -14.49 7.04
CA MET A 9 -13.09 -14.25 6.68
C MET A 9 -13.53 -15.14 5.51
N VAL A 10 -12.70 -15.24 4.48
CA VAL A 10 -12.98 -16.09 3.30
C VAL A 10 -13.07 -17.55 3.71
N LYS A 11 -12.15 -18.03 4.56
CA LYS A 11 -12.19 -19.39 5.12
C LYS A 11 -13.45 -19.64 5.93
N ALA A 12 -13.84 -18.69 6.79
CA ALA A 12 -15.07 -18.80 7.58
C ALA A 12 -16.31 -18.86 6.68
N ALA A 13 -16.38 -18.05 5.64
CA ALA A 13 -17.48 -18.06 4.67
C ALA A 13 -17.63 -19.42 3.98
N TYR A 14 -16.54 -19.98 3.47
CA TYR A 14 -16.57 -21.30 2.82
C TYR A 14 -16.82 -22.46 3.81
N SER A 15 -16.39 -22.31 5.06
CA SER A 15 -16.60 -23.32 6.10
C SER A 15 -17.99 -23.27 6.74
N SER A 16 -18.84 -22.32 6.34
CA SER A 16 -20.18 -22.13 6.93
C SER A 16 -21.21 -23.21 6.57
N GLY A 17 -20.90 -24.10 5.60
CA GLY A 17 -21.84 -25.07 5.07
C GLY A 17 -22.95 -24.45 4.21
N LYS A 18 -22.86 -23.18 3.84
CA LYS A 18 -23.78 -22.48 2.97
C LYS A 18 -23.11 -22.14 1.64
N PRO A 19 -23.88 -21.97 0.53
CA PRO A 19 -23.29 -21.41 -0.69
C PRO A 19 -22.61 -20.09 -0.40
N ALA A 20 -21.33 -19.99 -0.78
CA ALA A 20 -20.51 -18.81 -0.50
C ALA A 20 -19.61 -18.46 -1.68
N ILE A 21 -19.44 -17.14 -1.89
CA ILE A 21 -18.44 -16.54 -2.77
C ILE A 21 -17.55 -15.67 -1.88
N GLY A 22 -16.28 -16.03 -1.77
CA GLY A 22 -15.30 -15.30 -1.00
C GLY A 22 -14.28 -14.63 -1.91
N VAL A 23 -13.99 -13.35 -1.64
CA VAL A 23 -12.92 -12.57 -2.27
C VAL A 23 -11.90 -12.22 -1.20
N GLY A 24 -10.68 -12.70 -1.41
CA GLY A 24 -9.57 -12.47 -0.49
C GLY A 24 -8.85 -11.15 -0.73
N ALA A 25 -7.71 -11.12 -0.13
CA ALA A 25 -6.76 -10.04 -0.14
C ALA A 25 -6.15 -9.81 -1.54
N GLY A 26 -5.79 -8.55 -1.89
CA GLY A 26 -5.10 -8.18 -3.14
C GLY A 26 -4.30 -6.90 -3.01
N ASN A 27 -3.13 -6.86 -3.62
CA ASN A 27 -2.41 -5.64 -3.88
C ASN A 27 -2.99 -5.00 -5.16
N THR A 28 -3.20 -3.71 -5.15
CA THR A 28 -3.77 -3.00 -6.31
C THR A 28 -2.65 -2.26 -7.06
N PRO A 29 -2.03 -2.89 -8.08
CA PRO A 29 -0.98 -2.23 -8.87
C PRO A 29 -1.59 -1.34 -9.94
N VAL A 30 -0.91 -0.23 -10.26
CA VAL A 30 -1.16 0.59 -11.43
C VAL A 30 0.10 0.64 -12.29
N VAL A 31 -0.06 0.57 -13.60
CA VAL A 31 1.04 0.69 -14.56
C VAL A 31 0.96 2.04 -15.25
N ILE A 32 2.06 2.77 -15.28
CA ILE A 32 2.19 4.04 -16.01
C ILE A 32 3.24 3.84 -17.11
N ASP A 33 2.81 3.86 -18.36
CA ASP A 33 3.65 3.74 -19.53
C ASP A 33 3.79 5.08 -20.30
N GLU A 34 4.50 5.06 -21.41
CA GLU A 34 4.78 6.23 -22.25
C GLU A 34 3.53 6.81 -22.93
N THR A 35 2.43 6.09 -22.97
CA THR A 35 1.15 6.58 -23.55
C THR A 35 0.29 7.32 -22.53
N ALA A 36 0.67 7.26 -21.25
CA ALA A 36 -0.09 7.86 -20.17
C ALA A 36 0.01 9.40 -20.14
N ASP A 37 -1.11 10.06 -19.85
CA ASP A 37 -1.06 11.44 -19.35
C ASP A 37 -0.54 11.41 -17.90
N ILE A 38 0.76 11.64 -17.73
CA ILE A 38 1.45 11.54 -16.43
C ILE A 38 0.80 12.44 -15.38
N LYS A 39 0.40 13.67 -15.79
CA LYS A 39 -0.25 14.61 -14.87
C LYS A 39 -1.55 14.05 -14.32
N ARG A 40 -2.36 13.48 -15.17
CA ARG A 40 -3.64 12.87 -14.81
C ARG A 40 -3.44 11.58 -14.03
N ALA A 41 -2.53 10.73 -14.46
CA ALA A 41 -2.22 9.46 -13.81
C ALA A 41 -1.81 9.66 -12.34
N VAL A 42 -0.79 10.51 -12.10
CA VAL A 42 -0.31 10.82 -10.75
C VAL A 42 -1.39 11.48 -9.89
N ALA A 43 -2.17 12.42 -10.44
CA ALA A 43 -3.27 13.04 -9.69
C ALA A 43 -4.34 12.02 -9.30
N SER A 44 -4.68 11.07 -10.17
CA SER A 44 -5.65 10.02 -9.90
C SER A 44 -5.15 9.06 -8.81
N VAL A 45 -3.90 8.63 -8.88
CA VAL A 45 -3.28 7.78 -7.85
C VAL A 45 -3.26 8.49 -6.49
N LEU A 46 -2.83 9.76 -6.45
CA LEU A 46 -2.84 10.54 -5.21
C LEU A 46 -4.24 10.68 -4.63
N MET A 47 -5.23 11.00 -5.45
CA MET A 47 -6.62 11.15 -5.01
C MET A 47 -7.18 9.83 -4.46
N SER A 48 -6.95 8.72 -5.17
CA SER A 48 -7.39 7.40 -4.75
C SER A 48 -6.69 6.95 -3.47
N LYS A 49 -5.36 7.12 -3.39
CA LYS A 49 -4.58 6.67 -2.23
C LYS A 49 -4.82 7.48 -0.96
N THR A 50 -5.15 8.76 -1.10
CA THR A 50 -5.43 9.63 0.05
C THR A 50 -6.88 9.56 0.51
N PHE A 51 -7.77 8.97 -0.29
CA PHE A 51 -9.13 8.74 0.14
C PHE A 51 -9.14 7.87 1.39
N ASP A 52 -9.77 8.38 2.44
CA ASP A 52 -9.85 7.72 3.76
C ASP A 52 -8.48 7.24 4.29
N ASN A 53 -7.42 8.02 4.04
CA ASN A 53 -6.04 7.67 4.37
C ASN A 53 -5.61 6.26 3.91
N GLY A 54 -6.11 5.84 2.76
CA GLY A 54 -5.74 4.57 2.14
C GLY A 54 -6.32 3.31 2.81
N VAL A 55 -7.36 3.45 3.63
CA VAL A 55 -8.06 2.30 4.23
C VAL A 55 -8.78 1.46 3.19
N ILE A 56 -9.31 2.11 2.14
CA ILE A 56 -10.05 1.39 1.11
C ILE A 56 -9.14 0.44 0.33
N CYS A 57 -9.55 -0.83 0.22
CA CYS A 57 -8.79 -1.88 -0.45
C CYS A 57 -8.57 -1.63 -1.95
N ALA A 58 -9.46 -0.89 -2.60
CA ALA A 58 -9.39 -0.55 -4.02
C ALA A 58 -8.37 0.56 -4.34
N SER A 59 -7.79 1.27 -3.35
CA SER A 59 -6.77 2.28 -3.61
C SER A 59 -5.46 1.65 -4.04
N GLU A 60 -4.80 2.26 -5.03
CA GLU A 60 -3.53 1.78 -5.57
C GLU A 60 -2.47 1.68 -4.47
N GLN A 61 -1.80 0.55 -4.40
CA GLN A 61 -0.74 0.30 -3.43
C GLN A 61 0.64 0.30 -4.07
N SER A 62 0.73 -0.15 -5.29
CA SER A 62 1.97 -0.22 -6.05
C SER A 62 1.84 0.55 -7.36
N VAL A 63 2.88 1.28 -7.74
CA VAL A 63 2.98 1.98 -9.02
C VAL A 63 4.16 1.41 -9.79
N VAL A 64 3.87 0.75 -10.90
CA VAL A 64 4.87 0.23 -11.83
C VAL A 64 5.04 1.25 -12.95
N VAL A 65 6.23 1.78 -13.10
CA VAL A 65 6.51 2.85 -14.07
C VAL A 65 7.51 2.34 -15.10
N VAL A 66 7.19 2.51 -16.38
CA VAL A 66 8.11 2.22 -17.47
C VAL A 66 9.28 3.20 -17.43
N ASP A 67 10.50 2.70 -17.65
CA ASP A 67 11.75 3.45 -17.50
C ASP A 67 11.77 4.77 -18.27
N SER A 68 11.22 4.80 -19.48
CA SER A 68 11.19 5.99 -20.34
C SER A 68 10.42 7.18 -19.74
N VAL A 69 9.52 6.96 -18.80
CA VAL A 69 8.70 8.01 -18.14
C VAL A 69 8.94 8.09 -16.63
N TYR A 70 9.86 7.29 -16.11
CA TYR A 70 10.10 7.16 -14.68
C TYR A 70 10.43 8.48 -13.99
N ASP A 71 11.40 9.25 -14.50
CA ASP A 71 11.83 10.51 -13.91
C ASP A 71 10.68 11.55 -13.87
N ALA A 72 9.89 11.63 -14.94
CA ALA A 72 8.77 12.54 -15.02
C ALA A 72 7.65 12.17 -14.02
N VAL A 73 7.37 10.90 -13.86
CA VAL A 73 6.39 10.40 -12.88
C VAL A 73 6.88 10.67 -11.46
N ARG A 74 8.13 10.38 -11.18
CA ARG A 74 8.79 10.60 -9.88
C ARG A 74 8.76 12.07 -9.47
N GLU A 75 9.17 12.98 -10.37
CA GLU A 75 9.11 14.42 -10.15
C GLU A 75 7.67 14.90 -9.92
N ARG A 76 6.73 14.35 -10.67
CA ARG A 76 5.32 14.69 -10.53
C ARG A 76 4.76 14.29 -9.17
N PHE A 77 5.08 13.12 -8.66
CA PHE A 77 4.71 12.72 -7.29
C PHE A 77 5.32 13.66 -6.26
N ALA A 78 6.63 13.93 -6.33
CA ALA A 78 7.33 14.80 -5.39
C ALA A 78 6.72 16.21 -5.32
N THR A 79 6.34 16.78 -6.45
CA THR A 79 5.76 18.14 -6.52
C THR A 79 4.29 18.22 -6.10
N HIS A 80 3.60 17.07 -5.93
CA HIS A 80 2.16 17.02 -5.63
C HIS A 80 1.83 16.40 -4.28
N GLY A 81 2.84 16.26 -3.41
CA GLY A 81 2.67 15.80 -2.03
C GLY A 81 3.11 14.36 -1.79
N GLY A 82 3.78 13.72 -2.74
CA GLY A 82 4.49 12.47 -2.52
C GLY A 82 5.85 12.74 -1.87
N TYR A 83 6.15 12.07 -0.77
CA TYR A 83 7.46 12.09 -0.14
C TYR A 83 8.21 10.80 -0.48
N LEU A 84 9.32 10.93 -1.20
CA LEU A 84 10.17 9.81 -1.61
C LEU A 84 11.11 9.45 -0.47
N LEU A 85 10.89 8.28 0.13
CA LEU A 85 11.70 7.75 1.22
C LEU A 85 13.12 7.43 0.73
N GLN A 86 14.12 7.83 1.50
CA GLN A 86 15.51 7.62 1.13
C GLN A 86 16.30 6.90 2.22
N GLY A 87 17.20 6.00 1.82
CA GLY A 87 18.16 5.36 2.70
C GLY A 87 17.54 4.77 3.97
N LYS A 88 17.84 5.36 5.13
CA LYS A 88 17.36 4.89 6.43
C LYS A 88 15.85 5.07 6.64
N GLU A 89 15.24 6.06 5.99
CA GLU A 89 13.79 6.30 6.10
C GLU A 89 12.99 5.16 5.50
N LEU A 90 13.44 4.65 4.34
CA LEU A 90 12.82 3.50 3.69
C LEU A 90 12.75 2.31 4.64
N LYS A 91 13.91 1.95 5.24
CA LYS A 91 13.98 0.85 6.20
C LYS A 91 13.14 1.10 7.44
N ALA A 92 13.15 2.31 7.99
CA ALA A 92 12.36 2.67 9.16
C ALA A 92 10.85 2.52 8.90
N VAL A 93 10.37 2.91 7.71
CA VAL A 93 8.96 2.73 7.33
C VAL A 93 8.64 1.25 7.12
N GLN A 94 9.51 0.47 6.47
CA GLN A 94 9.33 -0.98 6.33
C GLN A 94 9.17 -1.67 7.69
N ASP A 95 10.00 -1.29 8.68
CA ASP A 95 9.96 -1.85 10.04
C ASP A 95 8.68 -1.46 10.81
N VAL A 96 8.07 -0.31 10.46
CA VAL A 96 6.79 0.14 11.05
C VAL A 96 5.58 -0.51 10.38
N ILE A 97 5.64 -0.79 9.08
CA ILE A 97 4.52 -1.38 8.32
C ILE A 97 4.18 -2.77 8.84
N LEU A 98 5.19 -3.60 9.08
CA LEU A 98 4.98 -4.97 9.55
C LEU A 98 5.43 -5.13 11.00
N LYS A 99 4.56 -5.68 11.84
CA LYS A 99 4.89 -6.13 13.19
C LYS A 99 4.58 -7.62 13.31
N ASN A 100 5.60 -8.41 13.66
CA ASN A 100 5.45 -9.87 13.82
C ASN A 100 4.88 -10.56 12.57
N GLY A 101 5.26 -10.10 11.39
CA GLY A 101 4.79 -10.66 10.12
C GLY A 101 3.37 -10.26 9.70
N ALA A 102 2.73 -9.36 10.44
CA ALA A 102 1.41 -8.82 10.11
C ALA A 102 1.42 -7.31 9.98
N LEU A 103 0.45 -6.75 9.26
CA LEU A 103 0.28 -5.31 9.15
C LEU A 103 0.13 -4.67 10.54
N ASN A 104 0.90 -3.62 10.79
CA ASN A 104 0.81 -2.87 12.05
C ASN A 104 -0.50 -2.08 12.12
N ALA A 105 -1.41 -2.49 12.99
CA ALA A 105 -2.71 -1.82 13.16
C ALA A 105 -2.58 -0.33 13.52
N ALA A 106 -1.46 0.12 14.10
CA ALA A 106 -1.25 1.51 14.49
C ALA A 106 -1.11 2.47 13.30
N ILE A 107 -0.80 1.96 12.09
CA ILE A 107 -0.65 2.79 10.89
C ILE A 107 -1.90 2.83 10.02
N VAL A 108 -2.86 1.94 10.27
CA VAL A 108 -4.08 1.85 9.46
C VAL A 108 -4.90 3.14 9.59
N GLY A 109 -5.23 3.75 8.45
CA GLY A 109 -5.98 5.02 8.41
C GLY A 109 -5.21 6.25 8.91
N GLN A 110 -3.90 6.13 9.16
CA GLN A 110 -3.09 7.26 9.60
C GLN A 110 -2.61 8.10 8.41
N PRO A 111 -2.53 9.42 8.57
CA PRO A 111 -1.93 10.27 7.56
C PRO A 111 -0.42 10.04 7.45
N ALA A 112 0.17 10.41 6.30
CA ALA A 112 1.58 10.17 6.00
C ALA A 112 2.55 10.70 7.07
N TYR A 113 2.31 11.90 7.59
CA TYR A 113 3.17 12.49 8.62
C TYR A 113 3.18 11.68 9.93
N LYS A 114 2.03 11.06 10.28
CA LYS A 114 1.95 10.22 11.48
C LYS A 114 2.70 8.91 11.33
N ILE A 115 2.67 8.32 10.13
CA ILE A 115 3.47 7.13 9.82
C ILE A 115 4.97 7.46 9.88
N ALA A 116 5.38 8.60 9.34
CA ALA A 116 6.76 9.08 9.41
C ALA A 116 7.21 9.30 10.87
N GLU A 117 6.36 9.92 11.70
CA GLU A 117 6.63 10.11 13.14
C GLU A 117 6.81 8.77 13.86
N LEU A 118 5.95 7.79 13.60
CA LEU A 118 6.08 6.43 14.15
C LEU A 118 7.35 5.72 13.68
N ALA A 119 7.83 6.04 12.48
CA ALA A 119 9.10 5.56 11.93
C ALA A 119 10.33 6.37 12.42
N GLY A 120 10.13 7.42 13.23
CA GLY A 120 11.20 8.17 13.87
C GLY A 120 11.78 9.32 13.05
N PHE A 121 11.07 9.83 12.03
CA PHE A 121 11.46 11.01 11.26
C PHE A 121 10.29 11.93 10.97
N SER A 122 10.58 13.13 10.43
CA SER A 122 9.56 14.13 10.12
C SER A 122 9.51 14.39 8.62
N VAL A 123 8.31 14.66 8.13
CA VAL A 123 8.06 15.06 6.74
C VAL A 123 7.31 16.41 6.71
N PRO A 124 7.32 17.15 5.58
CA PRO A 124 6.52 18.36 5.43
C PRO A 124 5.02 18.10 5.73
N GLU A 125 4.35 19.07 6.35
CA GLU A 125 2.92 18.94 6.73
C GLU A 125 1.98 18.68 5.54
N ASN A 126 2.37 19.15 4.36
CA ASN A 126 1.60 18.94 3.12
C ASN A 126 1.86 17.58 2.46
N THR A 127 2.65 16.71 3.09
CA THR A 127 2.90 15.34 2.59
C THR A 127 1.61 14.53 2.62
N LYS A 128 1.22 14.05 1.45
CA LYS A 128 0.00 13.26 1.26
C LYS A 128 0.25 11.77 1.38
N ILE A 129 1.35 11.29 0.79
CA ILE A 129 1.74 9.88 0.78
C ILE A 129 3.25 9.73 0.97
N LEU A 130 3.66 8.61 1.56
CA LEU A 130 5.05 8.15 1.58
C LEU A 130 5.26 7.16 0.44
N ILE A 131 6.34 7.31 -0.31
CA ILE A 131 6.67 6.47 -1.46
C ILE A 131 8.01 5.79 -1.21
N GLY A 132 8.00 4.47 -1.17
CA GLY A 132 9.21 3.64 -1.14
C GLY A 132 9.51 3.10 -2.53
N GLU A 133 10.70 3.39 -3.05
CA GLU A 133 11.20 2.79 -4.29
C GLU A 133 11.88 1.47 -3.97
N VAL A 134 11.42 0.39 -4.56
CA VAL A 134 11.94 -0.96 -4.35
C VAL A 134 12.36 -1.60 -5.67
N THR A 135 13.40 -2.40 -5.64
CA THR A 135 13.93 -3.10 -6.82
C THR A 135 13.56 -4.58 -6.88
N VAL A 136 13.06 -5.10 -5.76
CA VAL A 136 12.63 -6.49 -5.63
C VAL A 136 11.19 -6.50 -5.16
N VAL A 137 10.37 -7.33 -5.81
CA VAL A 137 8.96 -7.49 -5.45
C VAL A 137 8.74 -8.98 -5.19
N ASP A 138 8.97 -9.38 -3.96
CA ASP A 138 8.76 -10.75 -3.48
C ASP A 138 8.18 -10.77 -2.06
N GLU A 139 8.02 -11.95 -1.49
CA GLU A 139 7.45 -12.14 -0.14
C GLU A 139 8.30 -11.51 0.99
N SER A 140 9.56 -11.14 0.72
CA SER A 140 10.42 -10.51 1.72
C SER A 140 10.29 -8.98 1.75
N GLU A 141 9.68 -8.38 0.72
CA GLU A 141 9.52 -6.92 0.61
C GLU A 141 8.24 -6.46 1.30
N PRO A 142 8.32 -5.69 2.42
CA PRO A 142 7.15 -5.23 3.16
C PRO A 142 6.13 -4.42 2.34
N PHE A 143 6.59 -3.65 1.33
CA PHE A 143 5.70 -2.88 0.46
C PHE A 143 4.98 -3.72 -0.58
N ALA A 144 5.47 -4.94 -0.87
CA ALA A 144 4.81 -5.88 -1.77
C ALA A 144 3.63 -6.61 -1.10
N HIS A 145 3.60 -6.64 0.24
CA HIS A 145 2.48 -7.25 0.96
C HIS A 145 1.21 -6.43 0.79
N GLU A 146 0.10 -7.13 0.67
CA GLU A 146 -1.19 -6.49 0.73
C GLU A 146 -1.41 -5.82 2.09
N LYS A 147 -2.29 -4.81 2.11
CA LYS A 147 -2.88 -4.25 3.33
C LYS A 147 -3.75 -5.30 4.04
N ALA A 148 -3.15 -6.43 4.43
CA ALA A 148 -3.88 -7.47 5.12
C ALA A 148 -4.33 -6.98 6.50
N VAL A 149 -5.61 -7.08 6.76
CA VAL A 149 -6.10 -7.10 8.14
C VAL A 149 -5.40 -8.27 8.84
N PRO A 150 -4.83 -8.09 10.03
CA PRO A 150 -4.09 -9.14 10.70
C PRO A 150 -4.94 -10.42 10.80
N ASP A 151 -4.50 -11.48 10.15
CA ASP A 151 -5.08 -12.79 10.39
C ASP A 151 -4.42 -13.38 11.64
N SER A 152 -5.20 -13.54 12.70
CA SER A 152 -4.78 -14.20 13.92
C SER A 152 -4.81 -15.73 13.80
N GLY A 153 -4.49 -16.27 12.65
CA GLY A 153 -4.54 -17.69 12.37
C GLY A 153 -3.31 -18.22 11.66
N ASN A 154 -2.40 -18.87 12.40
CA ASN A 154 -1.41 -19.77 11.85
C ASN A 154 -2.10 -20.79 10.93
N VAL A 155 -1.85 -20.73 9.64
CA VAL A 155 -2.17 -21.83 8.72
C VAL A 155 -0.88 -22.61 8.52
N PRO A 156 -0.77 -23.86 9.04
CA PRO A 156 0.29 -24.76 8.63
C PRO A 156 0.11 -25.07 7.14
N ARG A 157 1.23 -25.19 6.43
CA ARG A 157 1.32 -25.57 5.03
C ARG A 157 0.65 -26.90 4.74
#